data_21cdf0fa109f189ceaae2bdea8921842
#
_entry.id   21cdf0fa109f189ceaae2bdea8921842
#
_cell.length_a   1.000
_cell.length_b   1.000
_cell.length_c   1.000
_cell.angle_alpha   90.00
_cell.angle_beta   90.00
_cell.angle_gamma   90.00
#
_symmetry.space_group_name_H-M   'P 1'
#
loop_
_entity.id
_entity.type
_entity.pdbx_description
1 polymer ?
#
loop_
_entity_poly.entity_id
_entity_poly.type
_entity_poly.pdbx_seq_one_letter_code
_entity_poly.pdbx_strand_id
1 'polypeptide(L)'
;MKRTALALSAAFISFPLAAQDQPTRPPITGIAHVRIYSADLRKSLEFYSGILGITPRNAGCTGMTRPCFIVNDHQQIQLSEVASPAPANLLAEIAFATPDIIRMRSYLLAHHVAVGPVTRDISGVARCVLHDPEGNTIAFVQLHPRIVFTAPAEQISTRMLHAGFIVKDRAAEDRFYRDLLGFRMYWHGGFKDADNDWWEIQVPDGTDWIEYMLNISPTADKQERGVQNHFSLAVEQIKSAAARLREHGLKTSGEPEIGRDGKWSLDIYDPDLTRVEFMEFKPAQPPCCNPYTASHPVQ
;
A
#
# COMPACT_ATOMS: atom_id res chain seq x y z
N MET A 1 -85.86 3.13 -9.52
CA MET A 1 -84.69 2.37 -9.93
C MET A 1 -83.51 2.94 -9.16
N LYS A 2 -83.09 2.27 -8.08
CA LYS A 2 -81.92 2.67 -7.29
C LYS A 2 -80.67 1.85 -7.75
N ARG A 3 -79.66 2.55 -8.23
CA ARG A 3 -78.36 1.92 -8.59
C ARG A 3 -77.45 1.96 -7.40
N THR A 4 -77.10 0.78 -6.91
CA THR A 4 -76.10 0.56 -5.83
C THR A 4 -74.73 0.48 -6.45
N ALA A 5 -73.84 1.39 -6.11
CA ALA A 5 -72.44 1.35 -6.55
C ALA A 5 -71.63 0.50 -5.54
N LEU A 6 -70.99 -0.53 -6.02
CA LEU A 6 -70.08 -1.37 -5.27
C LEU A 6 -68.68 -0.74 -5.35
N ALA A 7 -68.14 -0.30 -4.19
CA ALA A 7 -66.76 0.18 -4.09
C ALA A 7 -65.83 -1.01 -3.84
N LEU A 8 -64.92 -1.30 -4.78
CA LEU A 8 -63.86 -2.28 -4.63
C LEU A 8 -62.67 -1.60 -3.88
N SER A 9 -62.44 -1.97 -2.63
CA SER A 9 -61.24 -1.54 -1.90
C SER A 9 -60.07 -2.47 -2.24
N ALA A 10 -59.09 -1.95 -2.96
CA ALA A 10 -57.82 -2.66 -3.19
C ALA A 10 -56.91 -2.54 -1.95
N ALA A 11 -56.68 -3.62 -1.26
CA ALA A 11 -55.70 -3.68 -0.15
C ALA A 11 -54.31 -3.79 -0.76
N PHE A 12 -53.48 -2.77 -0.59
CA PHE A 12 -52.04 -2.84 -0.89
C PHE A 12 -51.35 -3.63 0.21
N ILE A 13 -50.92 -4.84 -0.13
CA ILE A 13 -50.04 -5.63 0.77
C ILE A 13 -48.62 -5.12 0.56
N SER A 14 -48.15 -4.31 1.50
CA SER A 14 -46.74 -3.88 1.57
C SER A 14 -45.92 -5.06 2.12
N PHE A 15 -45.17 -5.70 1.28
CA PHE A 15 -44.13 -6.64 1.74
C PHE A 15 -42.98 -5.84 2.35
N PRO A 16 -42.54 -6.14 3.57
CA PRO A 16 -41.33 -5.52 4.09
C PRO A 16 -40.15 -5.98 3.20
N LEU A 17 -39.47 -5.02 2.60
CA LEU A 17 -38.17 -5.28 1.97
C LEU A 17 -37.26 -5.77 3.08
N ALA A 18 -36.94 -7.07 3.08
CA ALA A 18 -35.91 -7.59 3.99
C ALA A 18 -34.64 -6.80 3.75
N ALA A 19 -34.18 -6.10 4.78
CA ALA A 19 -32.88 -5.46 4.76
C ALA A 19 -31.86 -6.60 4.49
N GLN A 20 -31.30 -6.63 3.28
CA GLN A 20 -30.20 -7.55 3.00
C GLN A 20 -29.05 -7.16 3.91
N ASP A 21 -28.64 -8.07 4.77
CA ASP A 21 -27.46 -7.88 5.61
C ASP A 21 -26.29 -7.49 4.72
N GLN A 22 -25.79 -6.27 4.89
CA GLN A 22 -24.64 -5.79 4.16
C GLN A 22 -23.45 -6.71 4.46
N PRO A 23 -22.71 -7.16 3.44
CA PRO A 23 -21.58 -8.04 3.69
C PRO A 23 -20.56 -7.35 4.58
N THR A 24 -20.11 -8.05 5.61
CA THR A 24 -19.03 -7.56 6.48
C THR A 24 -17.71 -7.55 5.72
N ARG A 25 -16.89 -6.51 5.94
CA ARG A 25 -15.56 -6.41 5.35
C ARG A 25 -14.67 -7.60 5.79
N PRO A 26 -14.06 -8.35 4.85
CA PRO A 26 -13.02 -9.32 5.20
C PRO A 26 -11.77 -8.63 5.78
N PRO A 27 -10.91 -9.36 6.51
CA PRO A 27 -9.66 -8.81 7.00
C PRO A 27 -8.77 -8.24 5.88
N ILE A 28 -8.06 -7.14 6.20
CA ILE A 28 -6.97 -6.57 5.41
C ILE A 28 -5.73 -6.65 6.28
N THR A 29 -4.85 -7.61 5.99
CA THR A 29 -3.82 -8.05 6.94
C THR A 29 -2.46 -7.37 6.74
N GLY A 30 -2.24 -6.69 5.61
CA GLY A 30 -0.99 -6.00 5.32
C GLY A 30 -0.88 -5.61 3.85
N ILE A 31 0.27 -5.05 3.49
CA ILE A 31 0.65 -4.77 2.11
C ILE A 31 1.19 -6.07 1.50
N ALA A 32 0.59 -6.53 0.40
CA ALA A 32 1.05 -7.71 -0.32
C ALA A 32 2.16 -7.38 -1.33
N HIS A 33 2.04 -6.26 -2.02
CA HIS A 33 3.11 -5.75 -2.89
C HIS A 33 2.95 -4.26 -3.19
N VAL A 34 4.05 -3.65 -3.58
CA VAL A 34 4.07 -2.43 -4.37
C VAL A 34 4.55 -2.75 -5.78
N ARG A 35 4.00 -2.05 -6.78
CA ARG A 35 4.51 -2.09 -8.14
C ARG A 35 5.05 -0.73 -8.52
N ILE A 36 6.27 -0.72 -9.05
CA ILE A 36 6.99 0.48 -9.45
C ILE A 36 7.18 0.47 -10.97
N TYR A 37 6.92 1.58 -11.62
CA TYR A 37 7.30 1.77 -13.02
C TYR A 37 8.80 2.04 -13.13
N SER A 38 9.43 1.37 -14.10
CA SER A 38 10.85 1.55 -14.43
C SER A 38 11.02 1.95 -15.89
N ALA A 39 11.82 3.00 -16.12
CA ALA A 39 12.21 3.42 -17.46
C ALA A 39 13.39 2.59 -18.02
N ASP A 40 14.19 1.94 -17.16
CA ASP A 40 15.27 1.05 -17.51
C ASP A 40 15.29 -0.15 -16.56
N LEU A 41 14.58 -1.21 -16.94
CA LEU A 41 14.47 -2.43 -16.12
C LEU A 41 15.83 -3.03 -15.76
N ARG A 42 16.84 -2.94 -16.61
CA ARG A 42 18.17 -3.47 -16.31
C ARG A 42 18.81 -2.73 -15.13
N LYS A 43 18.77 -1.41 -15.12
CA LYS A 43 19.28 -0.62 -13.99
C LYS A 43 18.48 -0.86 -12.72
N SER A 44 17.15 -0.96 -12.82
CA SER A 44 16.31 -1.27 -11.66
C SER A 44 16.58 -2.68 -11.14
N LEU A 45 16.77 -3.69 -12.01
CA LEU A 45 17.19 -5.03 -11.60
C LEU A 45 18.53 -5.00 -10.85
N GLU A 46 19.54 -4.25 -11.36
CA GLU A 46 20.82 -4.06 -10.70
C GLU A 46 20.66 -3.41 -9.31
N PHE A 47 19.79 -2.42 -9.18
CA PHE A 47 19.50 -1.76 -7.91
C PHE A 47 18.81 -2.70 -6.92
N TYR A 48 17.67 -3.28 -7.28
CA TYR A 48 16.89 -4.11 -6.36
C TYR A 48 17.59 -5.43 -6.02
N SER A 49 18.33 -6.04 -6.96
CA SER A 49 19.08 -7.27 -6.68
C SER A 49 20.44 -6.99 -6.06
N GLY A 50 21.21 -6.04 -6.63
CA GLY A 50 22.58 -5.79 -6.22
C GLY A 50 22.67 -4.96 -4.95
N ILE A 51 21.94 -3.83 -4.87
CA ILE A 51 22.02 -2.93 -3.71
C ILE A 51 21.14 -3.43 -2.56
N LEU A 52 19.88 -3.78 -2.82
CA LEU A 52 18.99 -4.25 -1.76
C LEU A 52 19.17 -5.73 -1.42
N GLY A 53 19.89 -6.48 -2.25
CA GLY A 53 20.15 -7.91 -2.05
C GLY A 53 18.91 -8.80 -2.26
N ILE A 54 17.83 -8.29 -2.89
CA ILE A 54 16.57 -9.02 -3.06
C ILE A 54 16.63 -9.79 -4.38
N THR A 55 16.66 -11.13 -4.30
CA THR A 55 16.73 -11.98 -5.49
C THR A 55 15.43 -11.92 -6.31
N PRO A 56 15.49 -11.58 -7.61
CA PRO A 56 14.31 -11.59 -8.48
C PRO A 56 13.83 -13.02 -8.74
N ARG A 57 12.52 -13.21 -8.82
CA ARG A 57 11.89 -14.50 -9.08
C ARG A 57 10.80 -14.40 -10.15
N ASN A 58 10.60 -15.47 -10.90
CA ASN A 58 9.53 -15.59 -11.89
C ASN A 58 8.32 -16.36 -11.39
N ALA A 59 8.45 -17.03 -10.23
CA ALA A 59 7.39 -17.81 -9.59
C ALA A 59 7.02 -17.18 -8.24
N GLY A 60 5.76 -17.30 -7.86
CA GLY A 60 5.25 -16.75 -6.59
C GLY A 60 4.95 -15.25 -6.61
N CYS A 61 4.96 -14.62 -7.78
CA CYS A 61 4.60 -13.21 -7.90
C CYS A 61 3.09 -13.00 -7.72
N THR A 62 2.71 -12.05 -6.89
CA THR A 62 1.30 -11.74 -6.55
C THR A 62 0.58 -10.88 -7.60
N GLY A 63 1.27 -10.48 -8.65
CA GLY A 63 0.75 -9.70 -9.76
C GLY A 63 1.06 -10.32 -11.11
N MET A 64 0.73 -9.59 -12.17
CA MET A 64 1.00 -10.00 -13.55
C MET A 64 2.44 -9.76 -13.99
N THR A 65 3.18 -8.94 -13.23
CA THR A 65 4.54 -8.50 -13.58
C THR A 65 5.60 -9.49 -13.13
N ARG A 66 6.56 -9.77 -14.00
CA ARG A 66 7.68 -10.67 -13.73
C ARG A 66 8.98 -10.07 -14.29
N PRO A 67 10.10 -10.21 -13.61
CA PRO A 67 10.26 -10.81 -12.28
C PRO A 67 9.68 -9.98 -11.15
N CYS A 68 9.42 -10.61 -10.01
CA CYS A 68 9.13 -9.94 -8.75
C CYS A 68 10.26 -10.17 -7.74
N PHE A 69 10.41 -9.25 -6.81
CA PHE A 69 11.39 -9.29 -5.73
C PHE A 69 10.67 -9.69 -4.45
N ILE A 70 10.96 -10.87 -3.94
CA ILE A 70 10.29 -11.41 -2.75
C ILE A 70 10.95 -10.80 -1.50
N VAL A 71 10.20 -9.97 -0.77
CA VAL A 71 10.64 -9.39 0.50
C VAL A 71 10.49 -10.42 1.62
N ASN A 72 9.33 -11.09 1.69
CA ASN A 72 9.05 -12.22 2.60
C ASN A 72 7.89 -13.07 2.04
N ASP A 73 7.36 -14.01 2.81
CA ASP A 73 6.28 -14.93 2.42
C ASP A 73 5.01 -14.22 1.92
N HIS A 74 4.82 -12.97 2.30
CA HIS A 74 3.58 -12.22 2.09
C HIS A 74 3.79 -10.93 1.29
N GLN A 75 5.04 -10.46 1.16
CA GLN A 75 5.33 -9.13 0.61
C GLN A 75 6.32 -9.18 -0.55
N GLN A 76 6.08 -8.35 -1.56
CA GLN A 76 6.87 -8.31 -2.78
C GLN A 76 7.02 -6.88 -3.30
N ILE A 77 8.09 -6.66 -4.07
CA ILE A 77 8.25 -5.49 -4.93
C ILE A 77 8.16 -5.99 -6.36
N GLN A 78 7.41 -5.29 -7.22
CA GLN A 78 7.24 -5.61 -8.62
C GLN A 78 7.69 -4.43 -9.48
N LEU A 79 8.38 -4.72 -10.58
CA LEU A 79 8.76 -3.71 -11.56
C LEU A 79 7.95 -3.89 -12.83
N SER A 80 7.50 -2.78 -13.39
CA SER A 80 6.86 -2.73 -14.70
C SER A 80 7.63 -1.75 -15.58
N GLU A 81 8.05 -2.20 -16.74
CA GLU A 81 8.61 -1.30 -17.73
C GLU A 81 7.53 -0.32 -18.22
N VAL A 82 7.89 0.91 -18.34
CA VAL A 82 6.99 1.94 -18.85
C VAL A 82 7.57 2.54 -20.13
N ALA A 83 6.70 2.77 -21.10
CA ALA A 83 7.07 3.49 -22.30
C ALA A 83 7.41 4.96 -21.98
N SER A 84 8.32 5.56 -22.74
CA SER A 84 8.61 6.99 -22.63
C SER A 84 7.48 7.82 -23.31
N PRO A 85 6.99 8.89 -22.68
CA PRO A 85 7.37 9.42 -21.37
C PRO A 85 6.81 8.59 -20.20
N ALA A 86 7.59 8.48 -19.13
CA ALA A 86 7.14 7.84 -17.91
C ALA A 86 5.99 8.64 -17.26
N PRO A 87 5.03 7.97 -16.58
CA PRO A 87 4.00 8.67 -15.83
C PRO A 87 4.60 9.51 -14.70
N ALA A 88 3.88 10.53 -14.28
CA ALA A 88 4.34 11.42 -13.20
C ALA A 88 4.43 10.69 -11.84
N ASN A 89 3.57 9.71 -11.60
CA ASN A 89 3.62 8.83 -10.44
C ASN A 89 4.21 7.48 -10.86
N LEU A 90 5.36 7.12 -10.28
CA LEU A 90 6.03 5.85 -10.55
C LEU A 90 5.56 4.73 -9.61
N LEU A 91 4.84 5.02 -8.54
CA LEU A 91 4.15 4.00 -7.73
C LEU A 91 2.88 3.54 -8.49
N ALA A 92 3.04 2.46 -9.24
CA ALA A 92 2.05 1.99 -10.19
C ALA A 92 0.85 1.29 -9.54
N GLU A 93 1.06 0.63 -8.39
CA GLU A 93 0.02 -0.11 -7.67
C GLU A 93 0.45 -0.36 -6.21
N ILE A 94 -0.51 -0.29 -5.30
CA ILE A 94 -0.40 -0.79 -3.94
C ILE A 94 -1.39 -1.94 -3.80
N ALA A 95 -0.93 -3.11 -3.36
CA ALA A 95 -1.79 -4.26 -3.15
C ALA A 95 -1.87 -4.65 -1.69
N PHE A 96 -3.08 -4.90 -1.20
CA PHE A 96 -3.35 -5.32 0.16
C PHE A 96 -3.73 -6.80 0.20
N ALA A 97 -3.23 -7.51 1.22
CA ALA A 97 -3.55 -8.90 1.46
C ALA A 97 -4.91 -9.06 2.14
N THR A 98 -5.71 -10.01 1.64
CA THR A 98 -6.96 -10.44 2.27
C THR A 98 -7.09 -11.95 2.20
N PRO A 99 -7.62 -12.62 3.23
CA PRO A 99 -7.83 -14.08 3.19
C PRO A 99 -9.01 -14.51 2.32
N ASP A 100 -9.91 -13.59 1.95
CA ASP A 100 -11.12 -13.89 1.17
C ASP A 100 -11.40 -12.80 0.12
N ILE A 101 -10.83 -13.00 -1.06
CA ILE A 101 -10.95 -12.07 -2.18
C ILE A 101 -12.37 -11.98 -2.74
N ILE A 102 -13.12 -13.07 -2.68
CA ILE A 102 -14.49 -13.10 -3.21
C ILE A 102 -15.40 -12.24 -2.30
N ARG A 103 -15.32 -12.43 -1.00
CA ARG A 103 -16.07 -11.60 -0.05
C ARG A 103 -15.60 -10.15 -0.07
N MET A 104 -14.29 -9.89 -0.23
CA MET A 104 -13.76 -8.52 -0.36
C MET A 104 -14.38 -7.82 -1.57
N ARG A 105 -14.39 -8.48 -2.74
CA ARG A 105 -15.03 -7.90 -3.93
C ARG A 105 -16.52 -7.68 -3.72
N SER A 106 -17.24 -8.61 -3.09
CA SER A 106 -18.67 -8.50 -2.81
C SER A 106 -18.96 -7.33 -1.85
N TYR A 107 -18.11 -7.15 -0.83
CA TYR A 107 -18.17 -6.02 0.09
C TYR A 107 -18.01 -4.68 -0.63
N LEU A 108 -16.99 -4.54 -1.46
CA LEU A 108 -16.73 -3.33 -2.24
C LEU A 108 -17.90 -2.97 -3.18
N LEU A 109 -18.44 -3.96 -3.89
CA LEU A 109 -19.61 -3.76 -4.77
C LEU A 109 -20.86 -3.35 -3.99
N ALA A 110 -21.11 -3.95 -2.82
CA ALA A 110 -22.24 -3.58 -1.96
C ALA A 110 -22.15 -2.15 -1.44
N HIS A 111 -20.93 -1.60 -1.35
CA HIS A 111 -20.65 -0.22 -0.98
C HIS A 111 -20.43 0.71 -2.20
N HIS A 112 -20.88 0.27 -3.37
CA HIS A 112 -20.83 1.05 -4.62
C HIS A 112 -19.42 1.41 -5.12
N VAL A 113 -18.41 0.67 -4.70
CA VAL A 113 -17.03 0.83 -5.21
C VAL A 113 -16.90 0.07 -6.52
N ALA A 114 -16.45 0.75 -7.57
CA ALA A 114 -16.14 0.13 -8.84
C ALA A 114 -14.89 -0.74 -8.68
N VAL A 115 -15.05 -2.06 -8.77
CA VAL A 115 -13.97 -3.05 -8.63
C VAL A 115 -14.02 -4.05 -9.78
N GLY A 116 -12.85 -4.34 -10.36
CA GLY A 116 -12.69 -5.31 -11.43
C GLY A 116 -13.07 -6.74 -11.02
N PRO A 117 -13.13 -7.66 -11.98
CA PRO A 117 -13.37 -9.07 -11.68
C PRO A 117 -12.20 -9.67 -10.88
N VAL A 118 -12.50 -10.74 -10.12
CA VAL A 118 -11.43 -11.56 -9.54
C VAL A 118 -10.75 -12.35 -10.64
N THR A 119 -9.45 -12.12 -10.79
CA THR A 119 -8.59 -12.90 -11.70
C THR A 119 -7.66 -13.79 -10.89
N ARG A 120 -7.21 -14.90 -11.48
CA ARG A 120 -6.23 -15.81 -10.88
C ARG A 120 -5.06 -15.99 -11.85
N ASP A 121 -3.86 -15.99 -11.30
CA ASP A 121 -2.68 -16.34 -12.07
C ASP A 121 -2.43 -17.87 -12.07
N ILE A 122 -1.40 -18.30 -12.79
CA ILE A 122 -1.03 -19.72 -12.90
C ILE A 122 -0.53 -20.32 -11.58
N SER A 123 -0.15 -19.50 -10.60
CA SER A 123 0.25 -19.96 -9.27
C SER A 123 -0.93 -20.04 -8.29
N GLY A 124 -2.13 -19.68 -8.73
CA GLY A 124 -3.35 -19.71 -7.94
C GLY A 124 -3.61 -18.45 -7.11
N VAL A 125 -2.73 -17.45 -7.18
CA VAL A 125 -2.92 -16.13 -6.52
C VAL A 125 -4.12 -15.44 -7.16
N ALA A 126 -5.08 -15.07 -6.34
CA ALA A 126 -6.29 -14.37 -6.77
C ALA A 126 -6.19 -12.89 -6.45
N ARG A 127 -6.65 -12.03 -7.38
CA ARG A 127 -6.66 -10.57 -7.19
C ARG A 127 -7.87 -9.90 -7.81
N CYS A 128 -8.25 -8.74 -7.29
CA CYS A 128 -9.12 -7.78 -7.96
C CYS A 128 -8.52 -6.37 -7.82
N VAL A 129 -8.82 -5.51 -8.81
CA VAL A 129 -8.22 -4.18 -8.96
C VAL A 129 -9.32 -3.13 -8.93
N LEU A 130 -9.02 -2.00 -8.31
CA LEU A 130 -9.86 -0.82 -8.21
C LEU A 130 -8.99 0.44 -8.19
N HIS A 131 -9.59 1.59 -8.08
CA HIS A 131 -8.89 2.86 -7.88
C HIS A 131 -9.40 3.53 -6.61
N ASP A 132 -8.49 4.17 -5.89
CA ASP A 132 -8.84 5.06 -4.78
C ASP A 132 -9.36 6.42 -5.32
N PRO A 133 -9.80 7.34 -4.46
CA PRO A 133 -10.30 8.65 -4.87
C PRO A 133 -9.28 9.54 -5.61
N GLU A 134 -7.98 9.40 -5.33
CA GLU A 134 -6.91 10.11 -6.08
C GLU A 134 -6.60 9.45 -7.43
N GLY A 135 -7.18 8.26 -7.71
CA GLY A 135 -6.97 7.50 -8.93
C GLY A 135 -5.77 6.57 -8.89
N ASN A 136 -5.15 6.36 -7.72
CA ASN A 136 -4.10 5.36 -7.57
C ASN A 136 -4.67 3.96 -7.79
N THR A 137 -3.90 3.10 -8.44
CA THR A 137 -4.29 1.71 -8.62
C THR A 137 -4.10 0.93 -7.32
N ILE A 138 -5.19 0.38 -6.81
CA ILE A 138 -5.23 -0.46 -5.63
C ILE A 138 -5.61 -1.88 -6.03
N ALA A 139 -4.98 -2.89 -5.42
CA ALA A 139 -5.39 -4.27 -5.58
C ALA A 139 -5.65 -4.91 -4.22
N PHE A 140 -6.62 -5.83 -4.18
CA PHE A 140 -6.68 -6.83 -3.11
C PHE A 140 -6.16 -8.15 -3.65
N VAL A 141 -5.39 -8.85 -2.83
CA VAL A 141 -4.71 -10.11 -3.20
C VAL A 141 -4.97 -11.17 -2.14
N GLN A 142 -5.41 -12.33 -2.58
CA GLN A 142 -5.46 -13.52 -1.74
C GLN A 142 -4.28 -14.41 -2.10
N LEU A 143 -3.32 -14.50 -1.19
CA LEU A 143 -2.12 -15.30 -1.36
C LEU A 143 -2.44 -16.79 -1.29
N HIS A 144 -1.65 -17.59 -1.98
CA HIS A 144 -1.76 -19.05 -1.86
C HIS A 144 -0.98 -19.52 -0.61
N PRO A 145 -1.57 -20.34 0.27
CA PRO A 145 -0.97 -20.70 1.56
C PRO A 145 0.31 -21.56 1.49
N ARG A 146 0.86 -21.83 0.30
CA ARG A 146 2.01 -22.74 0.09
C ARG A 146 3.30 -22.04 -0.34
N ILE A 147 3.35 -20.72 -0.36
CA ILE A 147 4.59 -20.03 -0.70
C ILE A 147 5.39 -19.90 0.60
N VAL A 148 6.41 -20.74 0.76
CA VAL A 148 7.41 -20.58 1.83
C VAL A 148 8.62 -19.87 1.23
N PHE A 149 9.03 -18.81 1.87
CA PHE A 149 10.16 -18.00 1.45
C PHE A 149 11.25 -18.01 2.53
N THR A 150 12.48 -18.19 2.10
CA THR A 150 13.66 -17.96 2.94
C THR A 150 14.43 -16.80 2.33
N ALA A 151 14.61 -15.73 3.10
CA ALA A 151 15.37 -14.57 2.65
C ALA A 151 16.82 -14.94 2.39
N PRO A 152 17.41 -14.51 1.25
CA PRO A 152 18.85 -14.62 1.05
C PRO A 152 19.63 -13.87 2.15
N ALA A 153 20.83 -14.35 2.48
CA ALA A 153 21.68 -13.69 3.49
C ALA A 153 22.05 -12.24 3.11
N GLU A 154 22.11 -11.97 1.81
CA GLU A 154 22.45 -10.65 1.26
C GLU A 154 21.29 -9.66 1.36
N GLN A 155 20.07 -10.12 1.58
CA GLN A 155 18.90 -9.26 1.64
C GLN A 155 18.96 -8.31 2.85
N ILE A 156 18.83 -7.02 2.60
CA ILE A 156 18.95 -5.97 3.63
C ILE A 156 17.73 -5.94 4.54
N SER A 157 16.54 -6.12 3.98
CA SER A 157 15.27 -6.07 4.69
C SER A 157 14.39 -7.26 4.33
N THR A 158 13.66 -7.76 5.32
CA THR A 158 12.69 -8.85 5.17
C THR A 158 11.26 -8.40 5.44
N ARG A 159 11.00 -7.09 5.50
CA ARG A 159 9.65 -6.57 5.73
C ARG A 159 9.44 -5.22 5.07
N MET A 160 8.31 -5.07 4.38
CA MET A 160 7.78 -3.78 3.93
C MET A 160 6.88 -3.22 5.02
N LEU A 161 7.09 -1.95 5.37
CA LEU A 161 6.31 -1.26 6.40
C LEU A 161 5.15 -0.47 5.81
N HIS A 162 5.45 0.36 4.80
CA HIS A 162 4.43 1.23 4.24
C HIS A 162 4.64 1.55 2.76
N ALA A 163 3.60 2.12 2.18
CA ALA A 163 3.65 2.82 0.91
C ALA A 163 3.08 4.22 1.09
N GLY A 164 3.86 5.24 0.67
CA GLY A 164 3.45 6.63 0.71
C GLY A 164 3.05 7.12 -0.67
N PHE A 165 2.04 7.99 -0.73
CA PHE A 165 1.58 8.59 -1.98
C PHE A 165 0.96 9.97 -1.76
N ILE A 166 1.01 10.78 -2.81
CA ILE A 166 0.50 12.16 -2.79
C ILE A 166 -1.03 12.13 -2.67
N VAL A 167 -1.55 12.87 -1.70
CA VAL A 167 -2.98 13.05 -1.46
C VAL A 167 -3.33 14.54 -1.52
N LYS A 168 -4.32 14.89 -2.33
CA LYS A 168 -4.85 16.26 -2.50
C LYS A 168 -6.17 16.43 -1.76
N ASP A 169 -7.07 15.45 -1.86
CA ASP A 169 -8.35 15.42 -1.14
C ASP A 169 -8.30 14.39 -0.02
N ARG A 170 -7.68 14.76 1.12
CA ARG A 170 -7.61 13.91 2.29
C ARG A 170 -8.99 13.44 2.78
N ALA A 171 -10.00 14.28 2.66
CA ALA A 171 -11.34 13.90 3.14
C ALA A 171 -11.96 12.79 2.26
N ALA A 172 -11.69 12.78 0.97
CA ALA A 172 -12.11 11.69 0.09
C ALA A 172 -11.34 10.39 0.41
N GLU A 173 -10.02 10.49 0.62
CA GLU A 173 -9.19 9.33 1.00
C GLU A 173 -9.57 8.77 2.37
N ASP A 174 -9.86 9.62 3.38
CA ASP A 174 -10.35 9.18 4.69
C ASP A 174 -11.67 8.40 4.57
N ARG A 175 -12.63 8.86 3.75
CA ARG A 175 -13.87 8.11 3.50
C ARG A 175 -13.61 6.74 2.89
N PHE A 176 -12.62 6.63 2.00
CA PHE A 176 -12.27 5.37 1.34
C PHE A 176 -11.45 4.45 2.28
N TYR A 177 -10.30 4.90 2.78
CA TYR A 177 -9.43 4.03 3.57
C TYR A 177 -9.92 3.85 5.00
N ARG A 178 -10.39 4.90 5.67
CA ARG A 178 -10.75 4.82 7.09
C ARG A 178 -12.20 4.40 7.30
N ASP A 179 -13.17 5.09 6.65
CA ASP A 179 -14.58 4.82 6.91
C ASP A 179 -15.05 3.54 6.22
N LEU A 180 -14.65 3.31 4.96
CA LEU A 180 -15.04 2.12 4.21
C LEU A 180 -14.13 0.93 4.52
N LEU A 181 -12.80 1.05 4.35
CA LEU A 181 -11.89 -0.07 4.51
C LEU A 181 -11.44 -0.30 5.96
N GLY A 182 -11.72 0.61 6.89
CA GLY A 182 -11.47 0.45 8.32
C GLY A 182 -10.01 0.68 8.74
N PHE A 183 -9.20 1.34 7.92
CA PHE A 183 -7.84 1.71 8.30
C PHE A 183 -7.84 2.64 9.51
N ARG A 184 -6.81 2.54 10.34
CA ARG A 184 -6.72 3.26 11.62
C ARG A 184 -5.62 4.29 11.58
N MET A 185 -5.85 5.45 12.19
CA MET A 185 -4.76 6.39 12.43
C MET A 185 -3.64 5.68 13.19
N TYR A 186 -2.40 5.88 12.75
CA TYR A 186 -1.22 5.37 13.40
C TYR A 186 -0.38 6.51 13.96
N TRP A 187 0.00 7.47 13.10
CA TRP A 187 0.67 8.71 13.47
C TRP A 187 0.37 9.80 12.43
N HIS A 188 0.50 11.07 12.83
CA HIS A 188 0.52 12.19 11.89
C HIS A 188 1.38 13.33 12.41
N GLY A 189 1.96 14.09 11.49
CA GLY A 189 2.81 15.23 11.78
C GLY A 189 3.20 15.99 10.53
N GLY A 190 4.18 16.85 10.66
CA GLY A 190 4.66 17.68 9.56
C GLY A 190 6.05 18.22 9.76
N PHE A 191 6.52 19.03 8.83
CA PHE A 191 7.83 19.69 8.91
C PHE A 191 7.97 20.57 10.16
N LYS A 192 6.88 21.17 10.63
CA LYS A 192 6.79 21.89 11.90
C LYS A 192 5.75 21.23 12.79
N ASP A 193 5.82 21.48 14.09
CA ASP A 193 4.94 20.83 15.07
C ASP A 193 3.44 21.12 14.86
N ALA A 194 3.12 22.23 14.22
CA ALA A 194 1.74 22.60 13.90
C ALA A 194 1.27 22.12 12.51
N ASP A 195 2.19 21.61 11.69
CA ASP A 195 1.88 21.18 10.33
C ASP A 195 1.33 19.74 10.32
N ASN A 196 0.60 19.40 9.26
CA ASN A 196 0.05 18.08 9.01
C ASN A 196 0.37 17.70 7.56
N ASP A 197 1.65 17.38 7.30
CA ASP A 197 2.13 17.04 5.97
C ASP A 197 2.09 15.53 5.73
N TRP A 198 2.12 14.72 6.79
CA TRP A 198 2.16 13.26 6.76
C TRP A 198 1.08 12.65 7.65
N TRP A 199 0.36 11.66 7.10
CA TRP A 199 -0.65 10.90 7.83
C TRP A 199 -0.42 9.41 7.60
N GLU A 200 0.05 8.71 8.62
CA GLU A 200 0.26 7.27 8.64
C GLU A 200 -1.02 6.56 9.07
N ILE A 201 -1.59 5.77 8.17
CA ILE A 201 -2.87 5.10 8.38
C ILE A 201 -2.69 3.60 8.24
N GLN A 202 -2.78 2.90 9.37
CA GLN A 202 -2.47 1.48 9.50
C GLN A 202 -3.62 0.61 8.97
N VAL A 203 -3.29 -0.48 8.28
CA VAL A 203 -4.27 -1.49 7.87
C VAL A 203 -5.08 -1.99 9.08
N PRO A 204 -6.38 -2.33 8.91
CA PRO A 204 -7.23 -2.61 10.05
C PRO A 204 -6.88 -3.91 10.81
N ASP A 205 -6.33 -4.90 10.13
CA ASP A 205 -6.09 -6.23 10.67
C ASP A 205 -4.60 -6.62 10.64
N GLY A 206 -3.71 -5.61 10.64
CA GLY A 206 -2.26 -5.76 10.63
C GLY A 206 -1.55 -4.51 11.15
N THR A 207 -0.25 -4.41 10.86
CA THR A 207 0.59 -3.31 11.35
C THR A 207 1.32 -2.55 10.24
N ASP A 208 1.17 -2.96 8.97
CA ASP A 208 1.64 -2.17 7.83
C ASP A 208 0.72 -0.96 7.65
N TRP A 209 1.22 0.12 7.01
CA TRP A 209 0.41 1.33 6.82
C TRP A 209 0.57 1.94 5.44
N ILE A 210 -0.33 2.83 5.10
CA ILE A 210 -0.16 3.78 4.01
C ILE A 210 0.15 5.15 4.59
N GLU A 211 0.90 5.95 3.85
CA GLU A 211 1.24 7.31 4.24
C GLU A 211 0.68 8.31 3.24
N TYR A 212 -0.18 9.20 3.71
CA TYR A 212 -0.62 10.34 2.91
C TYR A 212 0.43 11.44 2.94
N MET A 213 0.93 11.80 1.76
CA MET A 213 1.83 12.91 1.55
C MET A 213 1.01 14.13 1.14
N LEU A 214 0.78 15.04 2.10
CA LEU A 214 -0.09 16.19 1.93
C LEU A 214 0.70 17.45 1.54
N ASN A 215 -0.01 18.49 1.10
CA ASN A 215 0.54 19.81 0.80
C ASN A 215 1.60 19.82 -0.32
N ILE A 216 1.62 18.79 -1.17
CA ILE A 216 2.56 18.71 -2.28
C ILE A 216 2.08 19.57 -3.44
N SER A 217 3.02 20.35 -4.02
CA SER A 217 2.73 21.22 -5.16
C SER A 217 2.14 20.42 -6.34
N PRO A 218 1.06 20.90 -6.99
CA PRO A 218 0.57 20.27 -8.22
C PRO A 218 1.59 20.36 -9.37
N THR A 219 2.59 21.24 -9.25
CA THR A 219 3.69 21.41 -10.21
C THR A 219 4.99 20.74 -9.77
N ALA A 220 4.94 19.89 -8.72
CA ALA A 220 6.08 19.10 -8.26
C ALA A 220 6.78 18.38 -9.42
N ASP A 221 8.09 18.44 -9.46
CA ASP A 221 8.91 17.82 -10.52
C ASP A 221 9.01 16.29 -10.33
N LYS A 222 9.72 15.62 -11.21
CA LYS A 222 9.87 14.15 -11.15
C LYS A 222 10.57 13.71 -9.87
N GLN A 223 11.57 14.43 -9.42
CA GLN A 223 12.31 14.08 -8.19
C GLN A 223 11.43 14.23 -6.95
N GLU A 224 10.75 15.36 -6.80
CA GLU A 224 9.83 15.58 -5.69
C GLU A 224 8.71 14.53 -5.67
N ARG A 225 8.12 14.21 -6.83
CA ARG A 225 7.10 13.15 -6.94
C ARG A 225 7.63 11.77 -6.59
N GLY A 226 8.88 11.47 -6.92
CA GLY A 226 9.55 10.22 -6.55
C GLY A 226 9.82 10.13 -5.04
N VAL A 227 10.12 11.26 -4.39
CA VAL A 227 10.23 11.35 -2.93
C VAL A 227 8.89 11.07 -2.26
N GLN A 228 7.80 11.62 -2.78
CA GLN A 228 6.48 11.55 -2.15
C GLN A 228 5.72 10.25 -2.48
N ASN A 229 5.93 9.64 -3.65
CA ASN A 229 5.34 8.35 -4.02
C ASN A 229 6.38 7.25 -3.83
N HIS A 230 6.39 6.62 -2.67
CA HIS A 230 7.47 5.77 -2.20
C HIS A 230 6.98 4.52 -1.48
N PHE A 231 7.93 3.71 -1.03
CA PHE A 231 7.67 2.63 -0.09
C PHE A 231 8.81 2.49 0.91
N SER A 232 8.52 1.88 2.05
CA SER A 232 9.48 1.70 3.13
C SER A 232 9.73 0.24 3.46
N LEU A 233 10.98 -0.08 3.77
CA LEU A 233 11.48 -1.38 4.17
C LEU A 233 12.01 -1.31 5.61
N ALA A 234 11.61 -2.28 6.45
CA ALA A 234 12.04 -2.35 7.83
C ALA A 234 13.44 -2.91 7.98
N VAL A 235 14.17 -2.37 8.93
CA VAL A 235 15.45 -2.93 9.41
C VAL A 235 15.50 -2.87 10.94
N GLU A 236 16.29 -3.76 11.55
CA GLU A 236 16.48 -3.73 13.00
C GLU A 236 17.34 -2.57 13.46
N GLN A 237 18.41 -2.30 12.70
CA GLN A 237 19.39 -1.27 13.00
C GLN A 237 19.78 -0.53 11.72
N ILE A 238 19.35 0.70 11.62
CA ILE A 238 19.53 1.49 10.41
C ILE A 238 20.98 1.73 10.04
N LYS A 239 21.87 1.90 11.04
CA LYS A 239 23.31 2.11 10.80
C LYS A 239 23.98 0.88 10.21
N SER A 240 23.58 -0.31 10.64
CA SER A 240 24.06 -1.58 10.08
C SER A 240 23.54 -1.78 8.65
N ALA A 241 22.26 -1.46 8.41
CA ALA A 241 21.69 -1.49 7.06
C ALA A 241 22.40 -0.52 6.12
N ALA A 242 22.67 0.70 6.56
CA ALA A 242 23.41 1.70 5.78
C ALA A 242 24.84 1.22 5.43
N ALA A 243 25.55 0.58 6.35
CA ALA A 243 26.86 0.01 6.08
C ALA A 243 26.78 -1.09 5.01
N ARG A 244 25.84 -2.04 5.13
CA ARG A 244 25.63 -3.10 4.14
C ARG A 244 25.23 -2.58 2.77
N LEU A 245 24.36 -1.56 2.70
CA LEU A 245 24.00 -0.92 1.44
C LEU A 245 25.23 -0.32 0.73
N ARG A 246 26.15 0.30 1.48
CA ARG A 246 27.42 0.83 0.95
C ARG A 246 28.35 -0.29 0.48
N GLU A 247 28.45 -1.39 1.22
CA GLU A 247 29.19 -2.59 0.82
C GLU A 247 28.64 -3.20 -0.48
N HIS A 248 27.32 -3.15 -0.68
CA HIS A 248 26.66 -3.56 -1.93
C HIS A 248 26.83 -2.53 -3.07
N GLY A 249 27.53 -1.42 -2.84
CA GLY A 249 27.85 -0.45 -3.87
C GLY A 249 26.94 0.76 -3.96
N LEU A 250 26.08 1.01 -2.95
CA LEU A 250 25.32 2.26 -2.87
C LEU A 250 26.26 3.46 -2.78
N LYS A 251 26.25 4.33 -3.77
CA LYS A 251 27.20 5.47 -3.88
C LYS A 251 26.67 6.77 -3.31
N THR A 252 25.35 6.92 -3.32
CA THR A 252 24.67 8.16 -2.88
C THR A 252 23.55 7.78 -1.95
N SER A 253 23.67 8.14 -0.70
CA SER A 253 22.59 8.11 0.27
C SER A 253 22.78 9.27 1.22
N GLY A 254 21.70 9.76 1.83
CA GLY A 254 21.80 10.52 3.06
C GLY A 254 22.50 9.72 4.17
N GLU A 255 22.74 10.34 5.29
CA GLU A 255 23.10 9.62 6.52
C GLU A 255 21.82 9.21 7.25
N PRO A 256 21.84 8.08 8.00
CA PRO A 256 20.72 7.75 8.87
C PRO A 256 20.37 8.87 9.82
N GLU A 257 19.10 9.23 9.90
CA GLU A 257 18.59 10.28 10.77
C GLU A 257 17.35 9.79 11.54
N ILE A 258 16.95 10.52 12.57
CA ILE A 258 15.69 10.26 13.26
C ILE A 258 14.64 11.17 12.65
N GLY A 259 13.63 10.56 12.03
CA GLY A 259 12.49 11.25 11.47
C GLY A 259 11.62 11.94 12.52
N ARG A 260 10.69 12.74 12.05
CA ARG A 260 9.74 13.47 12.91
C ARG A 260 8.79 12.50 13.66
N ASP A 261 8.58 11.31 13.14
CA ASP A 261 7.87 10.20 13.77
C ASP A 261 8.66 9.53 14.90
N GLY A 262 9.93 9.92 15.10
CA GLY A 262 10.82 9.41 16.13
C GLY A 262 11.59 8.14 15.76
N LYS A 263 11.39 7.56 14.57
CA LYS A 263 12.12 6.39 14.11
C LYS A 263 13.41 6.77 13.40
N TRP A 264 14.41 5.90 13.49
CA TRP A 264 15.56 5.96 12.61
C TRP A 264 15.15 5.62 11.19
N SER A 265 15.55 6.43 10.22
CA SER A 265 15.31 6.23 8.80
C SER A 265 16.53 6.54 7.94
N LEU A 266 16.50 6.06 6.71
CA LEU A 266 17.47 6.33 5.66
C LEU A 266 16.77 6.29 4.31
N ASP A 267 16.82 7.38 3.58
CA ASP A 267 16.30 7.49 2.23
C ASP A 267 17.36 7.14 1.19
N ILE A 268 17.03 6.24 0.28
CA ILE A 268 17.78 5.97 -0.93
C ILE A 268 16.85 6.05 -2.14
N TYR A 269 17.41 6.16 -3.33
CA TYR A 269 16.64 6.35 -4.55
C TYR A 269 17.00 5.30 -5.59
N ASP A 270 15.97 4.73 -6.20
CA ASP A 270 16.17 3.85 -7.34
C ASP A 270 16.61 4.63 -8.59
N PRO A 271 16.99 3.98 -9.71
CA PRO A 271 17.44 4.67 -10.92
C PRO A 271 16.42 5.64 -11.52
N ASP A 272 15.16 5.50 -11.20
CA ASP A 272 14.08 6.35 -11.70
C ASP A 272 13.67 7.43 -10.69
N LEU A 273 14.41 7.57 -9.56
CA LEU A 273 14.21 8.53 -8.47
C LEU A 273 13.04 8.19 -7.56
N THR A 274 12.53 6.96 -7.57
CA THR A 274 11.59 6.50 -6.54
C THR A 274 12.33 6.33 -5.22
N ARG A 275 11.84 6.95 -4.16
CA ARG A 275 12.39 6.79 -2.81
C ARG A 275 12.09 5.37 -2.30
N VAL A 276 13.15 4.71 -1.85
CA VAL A 276 13.08 3.51 -1.02
C VAL A 276 13.57 3.92 0.36
N GLU A 277 12.66 4.01 1.28
CA GLU A 277 12.97 4.38 2.66
C GLU A 277 13.30 3.13 3.47
N PHE A 278 14.34 3.17 4.27
CA PHE A 278 14.61 2.19 5.30
C PHE A 278 14.26 2.77 6.65
N MET A 279 13.53 2.03 7.48
CA MET A 279 13.10 2.47 8.81
C MET A 279 13.31 1.39 9.85
N GLU A 280 13.58 1.80 11.10
CA GLU A 280 13.49 0.90 12.23
C GLU A 280 12.04 0.65 12.65
N PHE A 281 11.74 -0.51 13.20
CA PHE A 281 10.39 -0.94 13.58
C PHE A 281 9.71 -0.04 14.61
N LYS A 282 10.50 0.56 15.50
CA LYS A 282 10.02 1.33 16.65
C LYS A 282 10.73 2.68 16.74
N PRO A 283 10.05 3.69 17.28
CA PRO A 283 10.69 4.97 17.53
C PRO A 283 11.81 4.84 18.55
N ALA A 284 12.94 5.51 18.28
CA ALA A 284 14.09 5.63 19.17
C ALA A 284 13.92 6.78 20.17
N GLN A 285 13.01 7.71 19.88
CA GLN A 285 12.65 8.83 20.73
C GLN A 285 11.15 9.15 20.55
N PRO A 286 10.53 9.92 21.47
CA PRO A 286 9.15 10.36 21.28
C PRO A 286 8.99 11.08 19.94
N PRO A 287 7.91 10.79 19.20
CA PRO A 287 7.60 11.51 17.97
C PRO A 287 7.27 12.97 18.24
N CYS A 288 7.49 13.83 17.26
CA CYS A 288 6.92 15.18 17.31
C CYS A 288 5.40 15.15 17.20
N CYS A 289 4.81 16.26 17.46
CA CYS A 289 3.48 16.65 17.01
C CYS A 289 2.35 15.82 17.68
N ASN A 290 2.31 14.51 17.50
CA ASN A 290 1.27 13.62 18.03
C ASN A 290 1.85 12.28 18.50
N PRO A 291 1.27 11.65 19.53
CA PRO A 291 1.66 10.29 19.91
C PRO A 291 1.16 9.26 18.90
N TYR A 292 1.83 8.12 18.84
CA TYR A 292 1.31 6.96 18.15
C TYR A 292 0.01 6.46 18.77
N THR A 293 -0.96 6.07 17.95
CA THR A 293 -2.28 5.63 18.40
C THR A 293 -2.56 4.14 18.18
N ALA A 294 -1.59 3.41 17.61
CA ALA A 294 -1.70 1.98 17.36
C ALA A 294 -0.34 1.27 17.57
N SER A 295 -0.35 -0.06 17.56
CA SER A 295 0.84 -0.88 17.79
C SER A 295 1.88 -0.74 16.68
N HIS A 296 3.15 -0.72 17.06
CA HIS A 296 4.25 -0.77 16.10
C HIS A 296 4.34 -2.15 15.43
N PRO A 297 4.81 -2.23 14.17
CA PRO A 297 5.14 -3.49 13.55
C PRO A 297 6.24 -4.20 14.34
N VAL A 298 6.23 -5.52 14.23
CA VAL A 298 7.27 -6.41 14.76
C VAL A 298 7.87 -7.20 13.60
N GLN A 299 9.02 -7.81 13.83
CA GLN A 299 9.66 -8.69 12.85
C GLN A 299 8.74 -9.80 12.38
#